data_4a5262e46dbdee71fac143ad8cbacce4
#
_entry.id   4a5262e46dbdee71fac143ad8cbacce4
#
_cell.length_a   1.000
_cell.length_b   1.000
_cell.length_c   1.000
_cell.angle_alpha   90.00
_cell.angle_beta   90.00
_cell.angle_gamma   90.00
#
_symmetry.space_group_name_H-M   'P 1'
#
loop_
_entity.id
_entity.type
_entity.pdbx_description
1 polymer ?
#
loop_
_entity_poly.entity_id
_entity_poly.type
_entity_poly.pdbx_seq_one_letter_code
_entity_poly.pdbx_strand_id
1 'polypeptide(L)'
;MTMPKNLIEFCIRITCLAALLTSAHICSAQDAAPANIPKTRIAALEAKLSENDKQTSPVRKRRALKNVVRDAEHLLESYPDAPNRYWVLGVMLQTQKLLLTLESSDRNRDALFDICERLVKAPDDYADLRLEA
;
A
#
# COMPACT_ATOMS: atom_id res chain seq x y z
N MET A 1 37.82 55.40 -3.88
CA MET A 1 38.10 53.95 -3.72
C MET A 1 37.42 53.22 -4.85
N THR A 2 38.18 52.86 -5.89
CA THR A 2 37.65 52.15 -7.08
C THR A 2 37.85 50.67 -6.89
N MET A 3 36.75 49.90 -6.91
CA MET A 3 36.77 48.42 -6.82
C MET A 3 37.53 47.85 -8.04
N PRO A 4 38.38 46.84 -7.86
CA PRO A 4 39.11 46.22 -8.95
C PRO A 4 38.13 45.45 -9.86
N LYS A 5 38.24 45.69 -11.17
CA LYS A 5 37.43 45.12 -12.25
C LYS A 5 37.36 43.57 -12.21
N ASN A 6 38.39 42.95 -11.69
CA ASN A 6 38.50 41.48 -11.59
C ASN A 6 37.51 40.82 -10.59
N LEU A 7 37.01 41.59 -9.59
CA LEU A 7 36.06 41.08 -8.60
C LEU A 7 34.65 40.97 -9.19
N ILE A 8 34.29 41.88 -10.10
CA ILE A 8 32.99 41.91 -10.76
C ILE A 8 32.87 40.76 -11.77
N GLU A 9 33.94 40.48 -12.53
CA GLU A 9 33.92 39.34 -13.46
C GLU A 9 33.90 37.99 -12.75
N PHE A 10 34.51 37.89 -11.57
CA PHE A 10 34.49 36.68 -10.77
C PHE A 10 33.09 36.38 -10.19
N CYS A 11 32.38 37.40 -9.72
CA CYS A 11 31.00 37.26 -9.24
C CYS A 11 30.02 36.86 -10.36
N ILE A 12 30.20 37.41 -11.58
CA ILE A 12 29.32 37.08 -12.73
C ILE A 12 29.54 35.64 -13.18
N ARG A 13 30.75 35.11 -13.13
CA ARG A 13 31.04 33.71 -13.49
C ARG A 13 30.49 32.69 -12.48
N ILE A 14 30.53 33.03 -11.18
CA ILE A 14 30.00 32.16 -10.13
C ILE A 14 28.47 32.12 -10.17
N THR A 15 27.79 33.25 -10.44
CA THR A 15 26.32 33.27 -10.54
C THR A 15 25.80 32.53 -11.78
N CYS A 16 26.51 32.55 -12.91
CA CYS A 16 26.14 31.76 -14.09
C CYS A 16 26.32 30.25 -13.88
N LEU A 17 27.35 29.84 -13.13
CA LEU A 17 27.57 28.40 -12.87
C LEU A 17 26.52 27.81 -11.88
N ALA A 18 26.07 28.61 -10.92
CA ALA A 18 25.01 28.20 -9.99
C ALA A 18 23.64 28.06 -10.66
N ALA A 19 23.35 28.88 -11.68
CA ALA A 19 22.07 28.80 -12.42
C ALA A 19 21.97 27.56 -13.34
N LEU A 20 23.10 27.01 -13.78
CA LEU A 20 23.13 25.80 -14.62
C LEU A 20 22.97 24.49 -13.81
N LEU A 21 23.26 24.49 -12.51
CA LEU A 21 23.14 23.31 -11.65
C LEU A 21 21.74 23.15 -11.07
N THR A 22 20.91 24.19 -11.05
CA THR A 22 19.51 24.09 -10.56
C THR A 22 18.50 23.64 -11.61
N SER A 23 18.88 23.61 -12.89
CA SER A 23 17.96 23.20 -13.98
C SER A 23 17.90 21.69 -14.23
N ALA A 24 18.73 20.88 -13.58
CA ALA A 24 18.80 19.43 -13.79
C ALA A 24 17.91 18.59 -12.86
N HIS A 25 17.15 19.22 -11.96
CA HIS A 25 16.33 18.49 -10.97
C HIS A 25 14.82 18.58 -11.20
N ILE A 26 14.35 19.12 -12.32
CA ILE A 26 12.90 19.25 -12.63
C ILE A 26 12.52 18.36 -13.82
N CYS A 27 13.14 17.22 -13.98
CA CYS A 27 12.68 16.29 -15.01
C CYS A 27 12.92 14.84 -14.57
N SER A 28 12.10 14.35 -13.66
CA SER A 28 11.81 12.90 -13.46
C SER A 28 10.73 12.67 -12.40
N ALA A 29 9.66 13.45 -12.43
CA ALA A 29 8.38 12.87 -12.08
C ALA A 29 7.83 12.26 -13.38
N GLN A 30 8.52 11.23 -13.90
CA GLN A 30 7.85 10.27 -14.75
C GLN A 30 6.72 9.70 -13.90
N ASP A 31 5.47 9.85 -14.36
CA ASP A 31 4.33 9.08 -13.91
C ASP A 31 4.65 7.59 -14.12
N ALA A 32 5.46 7.04 -13.21
CA ALA A 32 5.65 5.61 -13.13
C ALA A 32 4.27 5.06 -12.78
N ALA A 33 3.67 4.34 -13.71
CA ALA A 33 2.41 3.65 -13.46
C ALA A 33 2.50 2.95 -12.10
N PRO A 34 1.47 3.08 -11.24
CA PRO A 34 1.53 2.58 -9.88
C PRO A 34 1.96 1.11 -9.89
N ALA A 35 3.00 0.79 -9.13
CA ALA A 35 3.57 -0.55 -9.11
C ALA A 35 2.54 -1.55 -8.61
N ASN A 36 2.30 -2.61 -9.38
CA ASN A 36 1.44 -3.71 -8.96
C ASN A 36 2.04 -4.44 -7.74
N ILE A 37 1.19 -4.88 -6.83
CA ILE A 37 1.57 -5.81 -5.77
C ILE A 37 2.02 -7.13 -6.44
N PRO A 38 3.21 -7.65 -6.10
CA PRO A 38 3.68 -8.91 -6.67
C PRO A 38 2.69 -10.06 -6.39
N LYS A 39 2.30 -10.80 -7.42
CA LYS A 39 1.36 -11.93 -7.29
C LYS A 39 1.82 -12.96 -6.25
N THR A 40 3.13 -13.17 -6.12
CA THR A 40 3.72 -14.06 -5.10
C THR A 40 3.41 -13.62 -3.67
N ARG A 41 3.28 -12.30 -3.42
CA ARG A 41 2.92 -11.76 -2.11
C ARG A 41 1.44 -12.00 -1.79
N ILE A 42 0.57 -11.82 -2.78
CA ILE A 42 -0.87 -12.11 -2.64
C ILE A 42 -1.06 -13.61 -2.40
N ALA A 43 -0.45 -14.47 -3.22
CA ALA A 43 -0.50 -15.92 -3.04
C ALA A 43 0.04 -16.38 -1.69
N ALA A 44 1.05 -15.69 -1.13
CA ALA A 44 1.55 -15.99 0.21
C ALA A 44 0.53 -15.66 1.32
N LEU A 45 -0.28 -14.60 1.16
CA LEU A 45 -1.37 -14.29 2.09
C LEU A 45 -2.49 -15.35 2.00
N GLU A 46 -2.88 -15.74 0.79
CA GLU A 46 -3.88 -16.79 0.55
C GLU A 46 -3.43 -18.14 1.14
N ALA A 47 -2.16 -18.50 0.96
CA ALA A 47 -1.58 -19.70 1.55
C ALA A 47 -1.65 -19.67 3.10
N LYS A 48 -1.31 -18.55 3.74
CA LYS A 48 -1.42 -18.38 5.19
C LYS A 48 -2.88 -18.49 5.67
N LEU A 49 -3.82 -17.95 4.91
CA LEU A 49 -5.24 -18.07 5.21
C LEU A 49 -5.71 -19.54 5.12
N SER A 50 -5.33 -20.24 4.06
CA SER A 50 -5.64 -21.66 3.86
C SER A 50 -5.01 -22.57 4.93
N GLU A 51 -3.77 -22.28 5.35
CA GLU A 51 -3.13 -23.02 6.45
C GLU A 51 -3.86 -22.87 7.79
N ASN A 52 -4.56 -21.76 7.96
CA ASN A 52 -5.35 -21.53 9.17
C ASN A 52 -6.46 -22.56 9.36
N ASP A 53 -7.02 -23.11 8.28
CA ASP A 53 -8.06 -24.15 8.36
C ASP A 53 -7.56 -25.44 9.00
N LYS A 54 -6.26 -25.71 8.91
CA LYS A 54 -5.60 -26.88 9.53
C LYS A 54 -5.38 -26.71 11.04
N GLN A 55 -5.56 -25.51 11.57
CA GLN A 55 -5.39 -25.25 13.00
C GLN A 55 -6.59 -25.78 13.79
N THR A 56 -6.34 -26.62 14.77
CA THR A 56 -7.39 -27.19 15.65
C THR A 56 -7.69 -26.30 16.86
N SER A 57 -6.73 -25.51 17.32
CA SER A 57 -6.86 -24.64 18.48
C SER A 57 -7.49 -23.29 18.10
N PRO A 58 -8.64 -22.90 18.67
CA PRO A 58 -9.27 -21.61 18.41
C PRO A 58 -8.35 -20.40 18.70
N VAL A 59 -7.51 -20.50 19.74
CA VAL A 59 -6.57 -19.44 20.10
C VAL A 59 -5.48 -19.28 19.04
N ARG A 60 -4.92 -20.40 18.56
CA ARG A 60 -3.91 -20.39 17.49
C ARG A 60 -4.53 -19.90 16.18
N LYS A 61 -5.74 -20.38 15.86
CA LYS A 61 -6.50 -19.96 14.68
C LYS A 61 -6.70 -18.45 14.65
N ARG A 62 -7.21 -17.88 15.75
CA ARG A 62 -7.40 -16.43 15.89
C ARG A 62 -6.09 -15.65 15.74
N ARG A 63 -4.99 -16.12 16.36
CA ARG A 63 -3.68 -15.48 16.24
C ARG A 63 -3.16 -15.50 14.81
N ALA A 64 -3.29 -16.62 14.11
CA ALA A 64 -2.88 -16.76 12.71
C ALA A 64 -3.67 -15.79 11.81
N LEU A 65 -5.01 -15.71 11.96
CA LEU A 65 -5.84 -14.77 11.21
C LEU A 65 -5.46 -13.30 11.47
N LYS A 66 -5.20 -12.92 12.73
CA LYS A 66 -4.72 -11.56 13.05
C LYS A 66 -3.37 -11.25 12.40
N ASN A 67 -2.50 -12.24 12.23
CA ASN A 67 -1.25 -12.05 11.49
C ASN A 67 -1.51 -11.85 9.99
N VAL A 68 -2.45 -12.59 9.38
CA VAL A 68 -2.81 -12.39 7.96
C VAL A 68 -3.33 -10.98 7.74
N VAL A 69 -4.22 -10.46 8.60
CA VAL A 69 -4.71 -9.08 8.50
C VAL A 69 -3.55 -8.07 8.56
N ARG A 70 -2.67 -8.20 9.56
CA ARG A 70 -1.52 -7.30 9.71
C ARG A 70 -0.59 -7.33 8.49
N ASP A 71 -0.30 -8.53 7.96
CA ASP A 71 0.58 -8.67 6.80
C ASP A 71 -0.08 -8.08 5.53
N ALA A 72 -1.40 -8.20 5.41
CA ALA A 72 -2.17 -7.57 4.33
C ALA A 72 -2.20 -6.04 4.44
N GLU A 73 -2.41 -5.49 5.65
CA GLU A 73 -2.34 -4.04 5.91
C GLU A 73 -0.98 -3.48 5.52
N HIS A 74 0.12 -4.11 5.97
CA HIS A 74 1.47 -3.71 5.61
C HIS A 74 1.72 -3.76 4.10
N LEU A 75 1.10 -4.72 3.41
CA LEU A 75 1.21 -4.82 1.96
C LEU A 75 0.47 -3.66 1.27
N LEU A 76 -0.72 -3.29 1.74
CA LEU A 76 -1.48 -2.16 1.23
C LEU A 76 -0.78 -0.82 1.51
N GLU A 77 -0.13 -0.66 2.67
CA GLU A 77 0.69 0.51 2.99
C GLU A 77 1.91 0.63 2.08
N SER A 78 2.53 -0.51 1.74
CA SER A 78 3.70 -0.54 0.84
C SER A 78 3.33 -0.23 -0.62
N TYR A 79 2.07 -0.44 -1.01
CA TYR A 79 1.57 -0.28 -2.37
C TYR A 79 0.20 0.44 -2.37
N PRO A 80 0.13 1.71 -1.92
CA PRO A 80 -1.13 2.40 -1.69
C PRO A 80 -1.97 2.60 -2.96
N ASP A 81 -1.31 2.79 -4.11
CA ASP A 81 -1.94 3.09 -5.40
C ASP A 81 -1.95 1.90 -6.36
N ALA A 82 -1.58 0.70 -5.88
CA ALA A 82 -1.55 -0.48 -6.73
C ALA A 82 -2.94 -0.81 -7.30
N PRO A 83 -3.09 -0.96 -8.63
CA PRO A 83 -4.38 -1.27 -9.23
C PRO A 83 -4.93 -2.63 -8.77
N ASN A 84 -4.07 -3.57 -8.42
CA ASN A 84 -4.45 -4.90 -7.94
C ASN A 84 -4.56 -5.02 -6.41
N ARG A 85 -4.59 -3.91 -5.67
CA ARG A 85 -4.77 -3.88 -4.20
C ARG A 85 -6.08 -4.51 -3.73
N TYR A 86 -7.08 -4.54 -4.59
CA TYR A 86 -8.40 -5.11 -4.27
C TYR A 86 -8.37 -6.61 -4.02
N TRP A 87 -7.42 -7.35 -4.61
CA TRP A 87 -7.19 -8.76 -4.27
C TRP A 87 -6.75 -8.94 -2.81
N VAL A 88 -5.89 -8.05 -2.32
CA VAL A 88 -5.48 -8.06 -0.90
C VAL A 88 -6.65 -7.73 0.01
N LEU A 89 -7.50 -6.76 -0.37
CA LEU A 89 -8.73 -6.46 0.37
C LEU A 89 -9.70 -7.64 0.38
N GLY A 90 -9.79 -8.43 -0.70
CA GLY A 90 -10.56 -9.67 -0.75
C GLY A 90 -10.07 -10.70 0.26
N VAL A 91 -8.75 -10.92 0.36
CA VAL A 91 -8.17 -11.80 1.37
C VAL A 91 -8.45 -11.27 2.79
N MET A 92 -8.38 -9.96 3.01
CA MET A 92 -8.73 -9.35 4.30
C MET A 92 -10.21 -9.54 4.64
N LEU A 93 -11.11 -9.40 3.66
CA LEU A 93 -12.54 -9.63 3.85
C LEU A 93 -12.82 -11.07 4.36
N GLN A 94 -12.27 -12.07 3.68
CA GLN A 94 -12.41 -13.47 4.08
C GLN A 94 -11.82 -13.72 5.48
N THR A 95 -10.64 -13.16 5.73
CA THR A 95 -9.96 -13.27 7.03
C THR A 95 -10.79 -12.65 8.15
N GLN A 96 -11.38 -11.47 7.90
CA GLN A 96 -12.17 -10.76 8.90
C GLN A 96 -13.52 -11.44 9.15
N LYS A 97 -14.16 -12.02 8.12
CA LYS A 97 -15.34 -12.89 8.28
C LYS A 97 -15.04 -14.07 9.22
N LEU A 98 -13.88 -14.74 9.03
CA LEU A 98 -13.46 -15.84 9.90
C LEU A 98 -13.13 -15.37 11.33
N LEU A 99 -12.48 -14.21 11.49
CA LEU A 99 -12.24 -13.64 12.81
C LEU A 99 -13.55 -13.36 13.55
N LEU A 100 -14.54 -12.81 12.86
CA LEU A 100 -15.84 -12.50 13.44
C LEU A 100 -16.58 -13.76 13.92
N THR A 101 -16.42 -14.90 13.24
CA THR A 101 -16.99 -16.19 13.69
C THR A 101 -16.32 -16.73 14.95
N LEU A 102 -15.01 -16.42 15.14
CA LEU A 102 -14.25 -16.86 16.32
C LEU A 102 -14.35 -15.90 17.50
N GLU A 103 -14.54 -14.62 17.23
CA GLU A 103 -14.59 -13.54 18.21
C GLU A 103 -15.55 -12.45 17.71
N SER A 104 -16.81 -12.55 18.13
CA SER A 104 -17.83 -11.53 17.81
C SER A 104 -17.64 -10.31 18.72
N SER A 105 -16.82 -9.35 18.25
CA SER A 105 -16.56 -8.08 18.93
C SER A 105 -16.91 -6.90 18.04
N ASP A 106 -17.25 -5.75 18.63
CA ASP A 106 -17.52 -4.51 17.89
C ASP A 106 -16.32 -4.15 17.01
N ARG A 107 -15.11 -4.25 17.55
CA ARG A 107 -13.87 -3.99 16.80
C ARG A 107 -13.77 -4.85 15.53
N ASN A 108 -14.13 -6.14 15.60
CA ASN A 108 -14.06 -7.02 14.42
C ASN A 108 -15.18 -6.69 13.42
N ARG A 109 -16.34 -6.22 13.89
CA ARG A 109 -17.42 -5.75 13.03
C ARG A 109 -17.03 -4.46 12.30
N ASP A 110 -16.51 -3.49 13.04
CA ASP A 110 -16.06 -2.20 12.47
C ASP A 110 -14.96 -2.40 11.43
N ALA A 111 -13.97 -3.28 11.71
CA ALA A 111 -12.94 -3.64 10.75
C ALA A 111 -13.50 -4.32 9.49
N LEU A 112 -14.54 -5.16 9.62
CA LEU A 112 -15.21 -5.75 8.47
C LEU A 112 -15.92 -4.68 7.63
N PHE A 113 -16.64 -3.75 8.25
CA PHE A 113 -17.32 -2.65 7.55
C PHE A 113 -16.32 -1.74 6.82
N ASP A 114 -15.17 -1.40 7.42
CA ASP A 114 -14.13 -0.60 6.76
C ASP A 114 -13.64 -1.29 5.46
N ILE A 115 -13.40 -2.60 5.52
CA ILE A 115 -13.00 -3.38 4.35
C ILE A 115 -14.10 -3.35 3.27
N CYS A 116 -15.37 -3.55 3.65
CA CYS A 116 -16.50 -3.50 2.74
C CYS A 116 -16.62 -2.13 2.07
N GLU A 117 -16.51 -1.03 2.82
CA GLU A 117 -16.54 0.34 2.26
C GLU A 117 -15.43 0.59 1.23
N ARG A 118 -14.27 -0.01 1.45
CA ARG A 118 -13.14 0.07 0.52
C ARG A 118 -13.38 -0.77 -0.73
N LEU A 119 -13.97 -1.96 -0.60
CA LEU A 119 -14.27 -2.87 -1.71
C LEU A 119 -15.41 -2.36 -2.59
N VAL A 120 -16.42 -1.70 -2.05
CA VAL A 120 -17.52 -1.09 -2.82
C VAL A 120 -16.99 -0.05 -3.83
N LYS A 121 -15.84 0.57 -3.55
CA LYS A 121 -15.16 1.52 -4.44
C LYS A 121 -14.27 0.86 -5.50
N ALA A 122 -14.22 -0.48 -5.53
CA ALA A 122 -13.39 -1.21 -6.47
C ALA A 122 -13.87 -1.04 -7.92
N PRO A 123 -12.97 -1.02 -8.91
CA PRO A 123 -13.31 -1.03 -10.33
C PRO A 123 -14.13 -2.26 -10.75
N ASP A 124 -14.72 -2.21 -11.95
CA ASP A 124 -15.58 -3.28 -12.48
C ASP A 124 -14.85 -4.61 -12.64
N ASP A 125 -13.54 -4.60 -12.83
CA ASP A 125 -12.69 -5.80 -12.88
C ASP A 125 -12.76 -6.63 -11.58
N TYR A 126 -13.29 -6.04 -10.48
CA TYR A 126 -13.44 -6.66 -9.16
C TYR A 126 -14.91 -6.74 -8.74
N ALA A 127 -15.83 -6.85 -9.71
CA ALA A 127 -17.27 -6.89 -9.44
C ALA A 127 -17.66 -8.00 -8.46
N ASP A 128 -17.06 -9.18 -8.57
CA ASP A 128 -17.31 -10.30 -7.67
C ASP A 128 -16.96 -9.95 -6.21
N LEU A 129 -15.84 -9.29 -5.96
CA LEU A 129 -15.45 -8.85 -4.62
C LEU A 129 -16.38 -7.77 -4.06
N ARG A 130 -16.92 -6.89 -4.92
CA ARG A 130 -17.93 -5.91 -4.52
C ARG A 130 -19.25 -6.55 -4.11
N LEU A 131 -19.64 -7.64 -4.77
CA LEU A 131 -20.87 -8.36 -4.44
C LEU A 131 -20.75 -9.17 -3.13
N GLU A 132 -19.52 -9.53 -2.75
CA GLU A 132 -19.25 -10.23 -1.48
C GLU A 132 -19.19 -9.30 -0.27
N ALA A 133 -18.91 -8.01 -0.48
CA ALA A 133 -18.77 -7.00 0.55
C ALA A 133 -20.12 -6.47 1.03
#